data_0dc7f201993feb2043f8205df7b8fa98
#
_entry.id   0dc7f201993feb2043f8205df7b8fa98
#
_cell.length_a   1.000
_cell.length_b   1.000
_cell.length_c   1.000
_cell.angle_alpha   90.00
_cell.angle_beta   90.00
_cell.angle_gamma   90.00
#
_symmetry.space_group_name_H-M   'P 1'
#
loop_
_entity.id
_entity.type
_entity.pdbx_description
1 polymer ?
#
loop_
_entity_poly.entity_id
_entity_poly.type
_entity_poly.pdbx_seq_one_letter_code
_entity_poly.pdbx_strand_id
1 'polypeptide(L)'
;MKDIYNYIDENIDEYISDLQALIRKPSVSAQNLGLEDCAVFVKDQMHKDGLPAELYEIPGGPPLVFGHLKSSLSKKTLFCYSHYDVQPP
;
A
#
# COMPACT_ATOMS: atom_id res chain seq x y z
N MET A 1 8.24 17.72 -13.77
CA MET A 1 7.69 16.37 -14.03
C MET A 1 8.70 15.44 -14.68
N LYS A 2 9.66 16.01 -15.43
CA LYS A 2 10.69 15.20 -16.10
C LYS A 2 11.53 14.39 -15.10
N ASP A 3 11.86 14.99 -13.94
CA ASP A 3 12.63 14.30 -12.90
C ASP A 3 11.85 13.14 -12.28
N ILE A 4 10.54 13.29 -12.14
CA ILE A 4 9.67 12.24 -11.61
C ILE A 4 9.59 11.09 -12.60
N TYR A 5 9.43 11.39 -13.89
CA TYR A 5 9.37 10.35 -14.92
C TYR A 5 10.68 9.58 -15.01
N ASN A 6 11.81 10.27 -14.93
CA ASN A 6 13.12 9.62 -14.94
C ASN A 6 13.29 8.71 -13.72
N TYR A 7 12.84 9.17 -12.54
CA TYR A 7 12.90 8.36 -11.32
C TYR A 7 12.08 7.08 -11.47
N ILE A 8 10.88 7.21 -12.04
CA ILE A 8 10.02 6.05 -12.28
C ILE A 8 10.70 5.07 -13.24
N ASP A 9 11.25 5.56 -14.33
CA ASP A 9 11.91 4.72 -15.33
C ASP A 9 13.13 3.99 -14.74
N GLU A 10 13.90 4.67 -13.90
CA GLU A 10 15.08 4.07 -13.25
C GLU A 10 14.71 2.98 -12.24
N ASN A 11 13.51 3.03 -11.68
CA ASN A 11 13.08 2.11 -10.62
C ASN A 11 11.94 1.19 -11.06
N ILE A 12 11.61 1.15 -12.35
CA ILE A 12 10.43 0.44 -12.83
C ILE A 12 10.47 -1.06 -12.51
N ASP A 13 11.63 -1.68 -12.59
CA ASP A 13 11.75 -3.11 -12.31
C ASP A 13 11.44 -3.40 -10.84
N GLU A 14 11.89 -2.53 -9.94
CA GLU A 14 11.59 -2.65 -8.52
C GLU A 14 10.09 -2.48 -8.26
N TYR A 15 9.46 -1.50 -8.91
CA TYR A 15 8.02 -1.27 -8.76
C TYR A 15 7.20 -2.47 -9.25
N ILE A 16 7.59 -3.06 -10.37
CA ILE A 16 6.93 -4.26 -10.89
C ILE A 16 7.10 -5.43 -9.92
N SER A 17 8.30 -5.61 -9.38
CA SER A 17 8.58 -6.66 -8.42
C SER A 17 7.74 -6.48 -7.14
N ASP A 18 7.62 -5.25 -6.65
CA ASP A 18 6.82 -4.95 -5.47
C ASP A 18 5.33 -5.24 -5.71
N LEU A 19 4.83 -4.87 -6.89
CA LEU A 19 3.44 -5.17 -7.25
C LEU A 19 3.20 -6.68 -7.35
N GLN A 20 4.13 -7.40 -7.95
CA GLN A 20 4.03 -8.86 -8.05
C GLN A 20 4.01 -9.51 -6.66
N ALA A 21 4.82 -9.01 -5.74
CA ALA A 21 4.85 -9.51 -4.37
C ALA A 21 3.50 -9.29 -3.67
N LEU A 22 2.88 -8.14 -3.88
CA LEU A 22 1.55 -7.86 -3.34
C LEU A 22 0.50 -8.79 -3.95
N ILE A 23 0.54 -8.98 -5.26
CA ILE A 23 -0.42 -9.85 -5.97
C ILE A 23 -0.35 -11.28 -5.46
N ARG A 24 0.84 -11.76 -5.06
CA ARG A 24 1.01 -13.12 -4.52
C ARG A 24 0.41 -13.30 -3.13
N LYS A 25 0.10 -12.20 -2.42
CA LYS A 25 -0.48 -12.31 -1.08
C LYS A 25 -1.98 -12.59 -1.19
N PRO A 26 -2.49 -13.66 -0.56
CA PRO A 26 -3.93 -13.89 -0.50
C PRO A 26 -4.62 -12.73 0.24
N SER A 27 -5.71 -12.23 -0.32
CA SER A 27 -6.48 -11.15 0.31
C SER A 27 -7.90 -11.13 -0.24
N VAL A 28 -8.66 -12.20 0.01
CA VAL A 28 -10.00 -12.38 -0.55
C VAL A 28 -11.03 -12.04 0.54
N SER A 29 -11.61 -10.86 0.49
CA SER A 29 -12.53 -10.39 1.54
C SER A 29 -13.79 -11.24 1.64
N ALA A 30 -14.34 -11.68 0.52
CA ALA A 30 -15.53 -12.52 0.51
C ALA A 30 -15.34 -13.86 1.21
N GLN A 31 -14.09 -14.33 1.34
CA GLN A 31 -13.73 -15.57 1.99
C GLN A 31 -13.01 -15.35 3.32
N ASN A 32 -12.84 -14.09 3.73
CA ASN A 32 -12.06 -13.71 4.91
C ASN A 32 -10.68 -14.37 4.91
N LEU A 33 -10.02 -14.39 3.75
CA LEU A 33 -8.77 -15.11 3.52
C LEU A 33 -7.59 -14.14 3.38
N GLY A 34 -6.64 -14.25 4.30
CA GLY A 34 -5.35 -13.57 4.19
C GLY A 34 -5.36 -12.07 4.39
N LEU A 35 -6.46 -11.48 4.85
CA LEU A 35 -6.61 -10.04 4.93
C LEU A 35 -5.63 -9.40 5.92
N GLU A 36 -5.47 -10.00 7.10
CA GLU A 36 -4.57 -9.45 8.12
C GLU A 36 -3.12 -9.51 7.66
N ASP A 37 -2.70 -10.64 7.13
CA ASP A 37 -1.32 -10.80 6.62
C ASP A 37 -1.04 -9.86 5.47
N CYS A 38 -2.01 -9.67 4.57
CA CYS A 38 -1.87 -8.73 3.47
C CYS A 38 -1.79 -7.28 3.97
N ALA A 39 -2.59 -6.92 4.97
CA ALA A 39 -2.54 -5.59 5.56
C ALA A 39 -1.16 -5.31 6.18
N VAL A 40 -0.61 -6.28 6.91
CA VAL A 40 0.76 -6.16 7.46
C VAL A 40 1.77 -6.00 6.34
N PHE A 41 1.65 -6.78 5.27
CA PHE A 41 2.54 -6.68 4.12
C PHE A 41 2.49 -5.27 3.50
N VAL A 42 1.30 -4.71 3.30
CA VAL A 42 1.14 -3.36 2.76
C VAL A 42 1.76 -2.33 3.69
N LYS A 43 1.52 -2.43 5.00
CA LYS A 43 2.12 -1.54 5.99
C LYS A 43 3.65 -1.59 5.92
N ASP A 44 4.21 -2.79 5.90
CA ASP A 44 5.66 -2.97 5.86
C ASP A 44 6.26 -2.42 4.57
N GLN A 45 5.57 -2.58 3.44
CA GLN A 45 5.99 -2.02 2.17
C GLN A 45 6.00 -0.49 2.21
N MET A 46 4.99 0.11 2.83
CA MET A 46 4.93 1.56 2.98
C MET A 46 6.10 2.06 3.84
N HIS A 47 6.41 1.37 4.94
CA HIS A 47 7.56 1.71 5.79
C HIS A 47 8.86 1.60 5.02
N LYS A 48 9.04 0.54 4.24
CA LYS A 48 10.23 0.34 3.42
C LYS A 48 10.43 1.49 2.45
N ASP A 49 9.35 2.02 1.91
CA ASP A 49 9.39 3.13 0.96
C ASP A 49 9.45 4.51 1.63
N GLY A 50 9.56 4.55 2.94
CA GLY A 50 9.72 5.80 3.69
C GLY A 50 8.43 6.46 4.12
N LEU A 51 7.30 5.78 4.00
CA LEU A 51 6.01 6.30 4.39
C LEU A 51 5.58 5.68 5.72
N PRO A 52 5.57 6.43 6.83
CA PRO A 52 5.08 5.89 8.10
C PRO A 52 3.63 5.44 7.98
N ALA A 53 3.36 4.22 8.41
CA ALA A 53 2.03 3.63 8.28
C ALA A 53 1.68 2.80 9.50
N GLU A 54 0.39 2.70 9.78
CA GLU A 54 -0.14 1.93 10.90
C GLU A 54 -1.38 1.17 10.48
N LEU A 55 -1.66 0.09 11.20
CA LEU A 55 -2.89 -0.67 11.04
C LEU A 55 -3.93 -0.17 12.05
N TYR A 56 -5.15 0.01 11.58
CA TYR A 56 -6.29 0.33 12.43
C TYR A 56 -7.29 -0.80 12.34
N GLU A 57 -7.61 -1.39 13.47
CA GLU A 57 -8.61 -2.44 13.51
C GLU A 57 -10.01 -1.84 13.40
N ILE A 58 -10.84 -2.47 12.58
CA ILE A 58 -12.23 -2.09 12.38
C ILE A 58 -13.10 -3.25 12.88
N PRO A 59 -13.97 -3.01 13.87
CA PRO A 59 -14.83 -4.09 14.37
C PRO A 59 -15.64 -4.72 13.24
N GLY A 60 -15.54 -6.04 13.11
CA GLY A 60 -16.27 -6.79 12.09
C GLY A 60 -15.70 -6.70 10.69
N GLY A 61 -14.56 -6.07 10.50
CA GLY A 61 -13.94 -5.92 9.18
C GLY A 61 -12.43 -6.14 9.19
N PRO A 62 -11.83 -6.15 8.00
CA PRO A 62 -10.37 -6.24 7.89
C PRO A 62 -9.69 -4.96 8.36
N PRO A 63 -8.38 -5.04 8.70
CA PRO A 63 -7.66 -3.85 9.14
C PRO A 63 -7.57 -2.78 8.05
N LEU A 64 -7.58 -1.53 8.48
CA LEU A 64 -7.30 -0.39 7.61
C LEU A 64 -5.81 -0.07 7.71
N VAL A 65 -5.16 0.12 6.57
CA VAL A 65 -3.76 0.57 6.53
C VAL A 65 -3.76 2.06 6.21
N PHE A 66 -3.19 2.86 7.12
CA PHE A 66 -3.14 4.30 6.96
C PHE A 66 -1.71 4.79 7.05
N GLY A 67 -1.26 5.55 6.06
CA GLY A 67 0.05 6.17 6.05
C GLY A 67 -0.07 7.68 5.88
N HIS A 68 0.86 8.40 6.46
CA HIS A 68 0.88 9.85 6.38
C HIS A 68 2.31 10.35 6.34
N LEU A 69 2.62 11.13 5.32
CA LEU A 69 3.91 11.80 5.18
C LEU A 69 3.67 13.30 5.16
N LYS A 70 4.19 13.98 6.16
CA LYS A 70 4.01 15.42 6.30
C LYS A 70 5.15 16.15 5.60
N SER A 71 4.80 17.17 4.81
CA SER A 71 5.79 18.04 4.18
C SER A 71 5.74 19.41 4.83
N SER A 72 6.91 19.97 5.16
CA SER A 72 7.01 21.35 5.63
C SER A 72 7.02 22.35 4.46
N LEU A 73 7.13 21.86 3.23
CA LEU A 73 7.28 22.70 2.04
C LEU A 73 5.95 23.04 1.38
N SER A 74 4.87 22.40 1.77
CA SER A 74 3.56 22.64 1.15
C SER A 74 2.46 22.58 2.18
N LYS A 75 1.43 23.43 2.00
CA LYS A 75 0.22 23.39 2.79
C LYS A 75 -0.85 22.49 2.17
N LYS A 76 -0.60 21.98 0.98
CA LYS A 76 -1.53 21.11 0.28
C LYS A 76 -1.31 19.67 0.69
N THR A 77 -2.41 18.91 0.69
CA THR A 77 -2.37 17.48 1.00
C THR A 77 -2.91 16.69 -0.19
N LEU A 78 -2.15 15.69 -0.60
CA LEU A 78 -2.61 14.72 -1.59
C LEU A 78 -3.13 13.50 -0.84
N PHE A 79 -4.40 13.17 -1.07
CA PHE A 79 -5.02 12.00 -0.48
C PHE A 79 -5.14 10.90 -1.53
N CYS A 80 -4.57 9.73 -1.22
CA CYS A 80 -4.64 8.56 -2.09
C CYS A 80 -5.44 7.46 -1.40
N TYR A 81 -6.39 6.88 -2.11
CA TYR A 81 -7.22 5.80 -1.59
C TYR A 81 -7.16 4.61 -2.54
N SER A 82 -7.01 3.44 -1.95
CA SER A 82 -7.03 2.17 -2.70
C SER A 82 -7.48 1.05 -1.76
N HIS A 83 -7.70 -0.13 -2.32
CA HIS A 83 -8.02 -1.30 -1.52
C HIS A 83 -7.03 -2.43 -1.80
N TYR A 84 -6.90 -3.37 -0.86
CA TYR A 84 -5.95 -4.46 -0.99
C TYR A 84 -6.62 -5.83 -1.12
N ASP A 85 -7.95 -5.88 -1.06
CA ASP A 85 -8.68 -7.13 -1.25
C ASP A 85 -8.97 -7.40 -2.73
N VAL A 86 -9.19 -8.66 -3.05
CA VAL A 86 -9.46 -9.10 -4.43
C VAL A 86 -10.67 -10.00 -4.46
N GLN A 87 -11.18 -10.22 -5.66
CA GLN A 87 -12.26 -11.17 -5.91
C GLN A 87 -11.74 -12.60 -5.81
N PRO A 88 -12.57 -13.59 -5.45
CA PRO A 88 -12.18 -14.99 -5.53
C PRO A 88 -11.81 -15.38 -6.95
N PRO A 89 -10.80 -16.24 -7.13
CA PRO A 89 -10.43 -16.71 -8.46
C PRO A 89 -11.54 -17.52 -9.13
#